data_eb667c5d67c0a12934c9f527b7d25ca8
#
_entry.id   eb667c5d67c0a12934c9f527b7d25ca8
#
_cell.length_a   1.000
_cell.length_b   1.000
_cell.length_c   1.000
_cell.angle_alpha   90.00
_cell.angle_beta   90.00
_cell.angle_gamma   90.00
#
_symmetry.space_group_name_H-M   'P 1'
#
loop_
_entity.id
_entity.type
_entity.pdbx_description
1 polymer ?
#
loop_
_entity_poly.entity_id
_entity_poly.type
_entity_poly.pdbx_seq_one_letter_code
_entity_poly.pdbx_strand_id
1 'polypeptide(L)'
;MADRDPGFADFAGGKVIWVLFYLPIAVGLTLVFKPTFDLTPLGLVVFFPAIVGAYLIRTMNLWLLGMVTFWTTRGSAIFESYIMAELLLSGRLVPLQLMPGWVQAIANWLPFKWTFFFPIEVLVGHPSPASLLIGLGMQVFWTTVGAGLVWLLWRASVRHYTAVGN
;
A
#
# COMPACT_ATOMS: atom_id res chain seq x y z
N MET A 1 -36.87 -9.85 -12.65
CA MET A 1 -36.34 -9.65 -11.30
C MET A 1 -34.85 -9.33 -11.52
N ALA A 2 -34.52 -8.02 -11.52
CA ALA A 2 -33.19 -7.57 -11.93
C ALA A 2 -32.18 -7.99 -10.88
N ASP A 3 -31.23 -8.82 -11.29
CA ASP A 3 -30.05 -9.20 -10.55
C ASP A 3 -29.22 -7.91 -10.37
N ARG A 4 -29.30 -7.31 -9.18
CA ARG A 4 -28.45 -6.19 -8.81
C ARG A 4 -27.12 -6.80 -8.46
N ASP A 5 -26.10 -6.53 -9.27
CA ASP A 5 -24.73 -6.86 -8.95
C ASP A 5 -24.39 -6.32 -7.54
N PRO A 6 -24.24 -7.19 -6.53
CA PRO A 6 -24.01 -6.74 -5.15
C PRO A 6 -22.65 -6.07 -4.94
N GLY A 7 -21.75 -6.19 -5.90
CA GLY A 7 -20.33 -5.87 -5.72
C GLY A 7 -19.99 -4.41 -5.39
N PHE A 8 -20.62 -3.43 -6.04
CA PHE A 8 -20.25 -2.02 -5.81
C PHE A 8 -20.95 -1.43 -4.57
N ALA A 9 -22.21 -1.78 -4.35
CA ALA A 9 -22.97 -1.29 -3.19
C ALA A 9 -22.44 -1.88 -1.88
N ASP A 10 -22.10 -3.18 -1.86
CA ASP A 10 -21.52 -3.84 -0.70
C ASP A 10 -20.08 -3.35 -0.41
N PHE A 11 -19.28 -3.11 -1.46
CA PHE A 11 -17.95 -2.55 -1.32
C PHE A 11 -17.99 -1.11 -0.78
N ALA A 12 -18.88 -0.26 -1.31
CA ALA A 12 -19.03 1.12 -0.85
C ALA A 12 -19.64 1.15 0.56
N GLY A 13 -20.65 0.34 0.85
CA GLY A 13 -21.27 0.23 2.16
C GLY A 13 -20.29 -0.22 3.24
N GLY A 14 -19.46 -1.22 2.96
CA GLY A 14 -18.40 -1.66 3.86
C GLY A 14 -17.40 -0.55 4.18
N LYS A 15 -16.99 0.23 3.20
CA LYS A 15 -16.06 1.36 3.41
C LYS A 15 -16.67 2.48 4.27
N VAL A 16 -17.95 2.82 4.04
CA VAL A 16 -18.66 3.83 4.84
C VAL A 16 -18.78 3.41 6.30
N ILE A 17 -19.08 2.14 6.57
CA ILE A 17 -19.15 1.61 7.95
C ILE A 17 -17.80 1.77 8.65
N TRP A 18 -16.69 1.41 8.00
CA TRP A 18 -15.35 1.59 8.59
C TRP A 18 -15.03 3.06 8.89
N VAL A 19 -15.36 3.97 7.98
CA VAL A 19 -15.18 5.42 8.22
C VAL A 19 -16.02 5.87 9.41
N LEU A 20 -17.27 5.41 9.53
CA LEU A 20 -18.18 5.76 10.62
C LEU A 20 -17.65 5.30 11.99
N PHE A 21 -16.98 4.15 12.05
CA PHE A 21 -16.35 3.65 13.27
C PHE A 21 -15.03 4.35 13.60
N TYR A 22 -14.16 4.56 12.60
CA TYR A 22 -12.85 5.16 12.85
C TYR A 22 -12.90 6.66 13.12
N LEU A 23 -13.85 7.39 12.52
CA LEU A 23 -13.94 8.83 12.65
C LEU A 23 -14.21 9.28 14.11
N PRO A 24 -15.18 8.73 14.85
CA PRO A 24 -15.37 9.10 16.26
C PRO A 24 -14.17 8.72 17.14
N ILE A 25 -13.52 7.60 16.87
CA ILE A 25 -12.32 7.19 17.59
C ILE A 25 -11.18 8.17 17.35
N ALA A 26 -10.95 8.55 16.08
CA ALA A 26 -9.93 9.53 15.72
C ALA A 26 -10.19 10.90 16.35
N VAL A 27 -11.45 11.37 16.32
CA VAL A 27 -11.86 12.63 16.98
C VAL A 27 -11.64 12.53 18.49
N GLY A 28 -12.06 11.45 19.13
CA GLY A 28 -11.86 11.22 20.56
C GLY A 28 -10.38 11.23 20.96
N LEU A 29 -9.53 10.53 20.19
CA LEU A 29 -8.08 10.54 20.42
C LEU A 29 -7.48 11.94 20.23
N THR A 30 -7.91 12.68 19.21
CA THR A 30 -7.44 14.05 18.96
C THR A 30 -7.82 14.99 20.11
N LEU A 31 -9.01 14.86 20.66
CA LEU A 31 -9.46 15.67 21.81
C LEU A 31 -8.69 15.35 23.10
N VAL A 32 -8.37 14.08 23.33
CA VAL A 32 -7.65 13.62 24.52
C VAL A 32 -6.16 13.95 24.44
N PHE A 33 -5.49 13.61 23.34
CA PHE A 33 -4.04 13.74 23.19
C PHE A 33 -3.60 15.08 22.65
N LYS A 34 -4.52 15.87 22.07
CA LYS A 34 -4.25 17.20 21.47
C LYS A 34 -2.96 17.25 20.65
N PRO A 35 -2.79 16.32 19.67
CA PRO A 35 -1.58 16.29 18.86
C PRO A 35 -1.47 17.62 18.10
N THR A 36 -0.28 18.21 18.11
CA THR A 36 0.03 19.38 17.28
C THR A 36 0.41 18.88 15.89
N PHE A 37 -0.45 19.15 14.91
CA PHE A 37 -0.14 18.85 13.50
C PHE A 37 0.39 20.12 12.84
N ASP A 38 1.69 20.22 12.65
CA ASP A 38 2.29 21.30 11.89
C ASP A 38 2.24 20.98 10.39
N LEU A 39 1.07 21.13 9.79
CA LEU A 39 0.88 20.85 8.36
C LEU A 39 1.54 21.94 7.51
N THR A 40 2.59 21.58 6.79
CA THR A 40 3.23 22.49 5.85
C THR A 40 2.46 22.51 4.51
N PRO A 41 2.34 23.65 3.82
CA PRO A 41 1.72 23.70 2.48
C PRO A 41 2.40 22.75 1.48
N LEU A 42 3.72 22.63 1.57
CA LEU A 42 4.50 21.71 0.73
C LEU A 42 4.13 20.24 1.04
N GLY A 43 4.01 19.88 2.34
CA GLY A 43 3.59 18.56 2.77
C GLY A 43 2.21 18.19 2.21
N LEU A 44 1.25 19.10 2.26
CA LEU A 44 -0.09 18.89 1.70
C LEU A 44 -0.06 18.66 0.19
N VAL A 45 0.70 19.44 -0.57
CA VAL A 45 0.83 19.28 -2.03
C VAL A 45 1.48 17.94 -2.39
N VAL A 46 2.54 17.55 -1.67
CA VAL A 46 3.27 16.29 -1.93
C VAL A 46 2.51 15.06 -1.42
N PHE A 47 1.64 15.22 -0.44
CA PHE A 47 0.83 14.13 0.10
C PHE A 47 -0.07 13.47 -0.95
N PHE A 48 -0.68 14.25 -1.85
CA PHE A 48 -1.53 13.68 -2.90
C PHE A 48 -0.78 12.73 -3.84
N PRO A 49 0.33 13.13 -4.48
CA PRO A 49 1.10 12.20 -5.29
C PRO A 49 1.67 11.04 -4.47
N ALA A 50 2.04 11.25 -3.20
CA ALA A 50 2.52 10.19 -2.32
C ALA A 50 1.44 9.14 -2.03
N ILE A 51 0.17 9.52 -1.81
CA ILE A 51 -0.94 8.57 -1.68
C ILE A 51 -1.20 7.81 -2.98
N VAL A 52 -1.18 8.50 -4.11
CA VAL A 52 -1.37 7.85 -5.42
C VAL A 52 -0.26 6.83 -5.68
N GLY A 53 1.00 7.20 -5.45
CA GLY A 53 2.14 6.29 -5.57
C GLY A 53 2.02 5.07 -4.65
N ALA A 54 1.65 5.28 -3.39
CA ALA A 54 1.39 4.20 -2.43
C ALA A 54 0.29 3.24 -2.90
N TYR A 55 -0.81 3.78 -3.41
CA TYR A 55 -1.91 3.00 -3.98
C TYR A 55 -1.47 2.17 -5.19
N LEU A 56 -0.71 2.78 -6.10
CA LEU A 56 -0.21 2.08 -7.29
C LEU A 56 0.71 0.92 -6.92
N ILE A 57 1.70 1.14 -6.04
CA ILE A 57 2.61 0.08 -5.58
C ILE A 57 1.81 -1.07 -4.95
N ARG A 58 0.90 -0.76 -4.06
CA ARG A 58 0.08 -1.77 -3.38
C ARG A 58 -0.78 -2.55 -4.37
N THR A 59 -1.42 -1.88 -5.31
CA THR A 59 -2.23 -2.51 -6.35
C THR A 59 -1.40 -3.44 -7.21
N MET A 60 -0.20 -3.03 -7.65
CA MET A 60 0.71 -3.88 -8.42
C MET A 60 1.12 -5.13 -7.63
N ASN A 61 1.47 -4.97 -6.36
CA ASN A 61 1.83 -6.10 -5.50
C ASN A 61 0.67 -7.10 -5.33
N LEU A 62 -0.57 -6.61 -5.15
CA LEU A 62 -1.75 -7.48 -5.06
C LEU A 62 -2.04 -8.21 -6.37
N TRP A 63 -1.85 -7.55 -7.52
CA TRP A 63 -1.99 -8.20 -8.81
C TRP A 63 -0.91 -9.27 -9.04
N LEU A 64 0.34 -9.00 -8.65
CA LEU A 64 1.42 -9.99 -8.70
C LEU A 64 1.09 -11.22 -7.86
N LEU A 65 0.60 -11.03 -6.62
CA LEU A 65 0.16 -12.12 -5.76
C LEU A 65 -0.99 -12.92 -6.38
N GLY A 66 -2.00 -12.23 -6.92
CA GLY A 66 -3.11 -12.89 -7.62
C GLY A 66 -2.62 -13.72 -8.82
N MET A 67 -1.66 -13.21 -9.61
CA MET A 67 -1.12 -13.98 -10.73
C MET A 67 -0.29 -15.19 -10.29
N VAL A 68 0.46 -15.10 -9.18
CA VAL A 68 1.23 -16.25 -8.67
C VAL A 68 0.33 -17.42 -8.30
N THR A 69 -0.95 -17.19 -7.95
CA THR A 69 -1.89 -18.29 -7.63
C THR A 69 -2.18 -19.20 -8.83
N PHE A 70 -1.93 -18.76 -10.07
CA PHE A 70 -2.05 -19.63 -11.25
C PHE A 70 -1.02 -20.78 -11.28
N TRP A 71 0.12 -20.60 -10.59
CA TRP A 71 1.18 -21.61 -10.56
C TRP A 71 1.28 -22.37 -9.24
N THR A 72 0.48 -22.00 -8.23
CA THR A 72 0.52 -22.65 -6.92
C THR A 72 -0.86 -22.88 -6.35
N THR A 73 -1.05 -24.03 -5.74
CA THR A 73 -2.26 -24.34 -4.96
C THR A 73 -2.24 -23.75 -3.55
N ARG A 74 -1.10 -23.18 -3.13
CA ARG A 74 -0.92 -22.58 -1.80
C ARG A 74 -0.98 -21.04 -1.82
N GLY A 75 -1.83 -20.48 -2.67
CA GLY A 75 -1.97 -19.03 -2.84
C GLY A 75 -2.32 -18.27 -1.55
N SER A 76 -3.14 -18.85 -0.68
CA SER A 76 -3.50 -18.26 0.62
C SER A 76 -2.28 -18.06 1.53
N ALA A 77 -1.41 -19.07 1.63
CA ALA A 77 -0.21 -18.99 2.47
C ALA A 77 0.77 -17.91 1.97
N ILE A 78 0.92 -17.75 0.66
CA ILE A 78 1.75 -16.69 0.06
C ILE A 78 1.15 -15.32 0.35
N PHE A 79 -0.17 -15.19 0.22
CA PHE A 79 -0.87 -13.95 0.50
C PHE A 79 -0.74 -13.55 1.99
N GLU A 80 -0.93 -14.48 2.91
CA GLU A 80 -0.76 -14.26 4.35
C GLU A 80 0.69 -13.85 4.69
N SER A 81 1.68 -14.52 4.10
CA SER A 81 3.09 -14.16 4.27
C SER A 81 3.40 -12.74 3.77
N TYR A 82 2.81 -12.35 2.64
CA TYR A 82 2.94 -10.98 2.12
C TYR A 82 2.31 -9.96 3.06
N ILE A 83 1.08 -10.22 3.57
CA ILE A 83 0.40 -9.31 4.50
C ILE A 83 1.21 -9.15 5.80
N MET A 84 1.82 -10.22 6.32
CA MET A 84 2.70 -10.15 7.48
C MET A 84 3.95 -9.30 7.20
N ALA A 85 4.59 -9.50 6.05
CA ALA A 85 5.75 -8.70 5.65
C ALA A 85 5.36 -7.22 5.45
N GLU A 86 4.23 -6.95 4.78
CA GLU A 86 3.69 -5.60 4.63
C GLU A 86 3.44 -4.95 5.98
N LEU A 87 2.79 -5.65 6.91
CA LEU A 87 2.43 -5.13 8.23
C LEU A 87 3.67 -4.71 9.04
N LEU A 88 4.72 -5.51 8.99
CA LEU A 88 5.96 -5.27 9.73
C LEU A 88 6.83 -4.20 9.05
N LEU A 89 7.03 -4.30 7.74
CA LEU A 89 8.01 -3.48 6.99
C LEU A 89 7.43 -2.18 6.44
N SER A 90 6.12 -1.99 6.50
CA SER A 90 5.50 -0.71 6.14
C SER A 90 5.48 0.32 7.26
N GLY A 91 5.83 -0.07 8.49
CA GLY A 91 5.70 0.80 9.66
C GLY A 91 4.27 0.95 10.19
N ARG A 92 3.35 0.11 9.71
CA ARG A 92 1.93 0.17 10.07
C ARG A 92 1.65 -0.37 11.48
N LEU A 93 2.35 -1.42 11.88
CA LEU A 93 2.21 -2.04 13.20
C LEU A 93 3.06 -1.32 14.24
N VAL A 94 4.33 -1.09 13.91
CA VAL A 94 5.30 -0.40 14.75
C VAL A 94 6.02 0.64 13.88
N PRO A 95 6.12 1.90 14.33
CA PRO A 95 6.86 2.93 13.59
C PRO A 95 8.28 2.44 13.25
N LEU A 96 8.69 2.58 11.99
CA LEU A 96 9.99 2.07 11.52
C LEU A 96 11.17 2.64 12.30
N GLN A 97 11.05 3.87 12.82
CA GLN A 97 12.10 4.50 13.64
C GLN A 97 12.39 3.77 14.94
N LEU A 98 11.42 3.00 15.47
CA LEU A 98 11.57 2.21 16.71
C LEU A 98 12.15 0.82 16.45
N MET A 99 12.29 0.42 15.18
CA MET A 99 12.84 -0.88 14.81
C MET A 99 14.37 -0.87 14.81
N PRO A 100 15.02 -2.05 14.97
CA PRO A 100 16.46 -2.17 14.84
C PRO A 100 16.96 -1.65 13.48
N GLY A 101 18.17 -1.07 13.44
CA GLY A 101 18.73 -0.43 12.23
C GLY A 101 18.78 -1.34 11.00
N TRP A 102 19.02 -2.65 11.18
CA TRP A 102 19.01 -3.60 10.08
C TRP A 102 17.62 -3.79 9.45
N VAL A 103 16.54 -3.75 10.27
CA VAL A 103 15.15 -3.80 9.76
C VAL A 103 14.83 -2.54 8.98
N GLN A 104 15.24 -1.36 9.50
CA GLN A 104 15.07 -0.09 8.80
C GLN A 104 15.80 -0.08 7.45
N ALA A 105 17.02 -0.61 7.40
CA ALA A 105 17.80 -0.73 6.17
C ALA A 105 17.07 -1.58 5.12
N ILE A 106 16.54 -2.75 5.52
CA ILE A 106 15.75 -3.62 4.64
C ILE A 106 14.48 -2.92 4.18
N ALA A 107 13.72 -2.30 5.10
CA ALA A 107 12.47 -1.62 4.79
C ALA A 107 12.68 -0.44 3.82
N ASN A 108 13.81 0.25 3.88
CA ASN A 108 14.14 1.35 2.97
C ASN A 108 14.28 0.90 1.50
N TRP A 109 14.71 -0.33 1.26
CA TRP A 109 14.86 -0.89 -0.08
C TRP A 109 13.61 -1.56 -0.60
N LEU A 110 12.72 -2.02 0.28
CA LEU A 110 11.50 -2.73 -0.09
C LEU A 110 10.34 -1.77 -0.41
N PRO A 111 9.33 -2.21 -1.18
CA PRO A 111 8.19 -1.38 -1.55
C PRO A 111 7.30 -1.01 -0.35
N PHE A 112 7.33 -1.77 0.74
CA PHE A 112 6.40 -1.68 1.86
C PHE A 112 6.42 -0.33 2.58
N LYS A 113 7.60 0.21 2.87
CA LYS A 113 7.76 1.53 3.49
C LYS A 113 7.06 2.64 2.69
N TRP A 114 7.15 2.55 1.37
CA TRP A 114 6.65 3.56 0.43
C TRP A 114 5.13 3.50 0.24
N THR A 115 4.48 2.43 0.74
CA THR A 115 3.00 2.26 0.67
C THR A 115 2.26 2.83 1.86
N PHE A 116 2.91 2.99 3.03
CA PHE A 116 2.24 3.44 4.24
C PHE A 116 3.02 4.51 5.00
N PHE A 117 4.25 4.20 5.38
CA PHE A 117 5.07 5.09 6.22
C PHE A 117 5.34 6.43 5.53
N PHE A 118 5.78 6.40 4.28
CA PHE A 118 6.18 7.62 3.55
C PHE A 118 5.04 8.63 3.37
N PRO A 119 3.80 8.28 2.93
CA PRO A 119 2.70 9.24 2.88
C PRO A 119 2.38 9.88 4.22
N ILE A 120 2.46 9.13 5.32
CA ILE A 120 2.24 9.66 6.66
C ILE A 120 3.38 10.59 7.07
N GLU A 121 4.62 10.20 6.83
CA GLU A 121 5.81 11.02 7.11
C GLU A 121 5.77 12.35 6.35
N VAL A 122 5.31 12.36 5.10
CA VAL A 122 5.11 13.58 4.30
C VAL A 122 4.14 14.54 4.98
N LEU A 123 3.08 14.00 5.60
CA LEU A 123 2.03 14.83 6.20
C LEU A 123 2.40 15.35 7.58
N VAL A 124 3.00 14.52 8.44
CA VAL A 124 3.21 14.83 9.86
C VAL A 124 4.68 14.83 10.31
N GLY A 125 5.60 14.36 9.47
CA GLY A 125 7.00 14.13 9.85
C GLY A 125 7.97 15.25 9.49
N HIS A 126 7.56 16.30 8.79
CA HIS A 126 8.41 17.40 8.30
C HIS A 126 9.70 16.92 7.57
N PRO A 127 9.59 16.03 6.60
CA PRO A 127 10.74 15.54 5.87
C PRO A 127 11.42 16.69 5.10
N SER A 128 12.75 16.60 4.98
CA SER A 128 13.50 17.56 4.16
C SER A 128 13.07 17.46 2.69
N PRO A 129 13.23 18.52 1.88
CA PRO A 129 12.93 18.48 0.44
C PRO A 129 13.66 17.33 -0.28
N ALA A 130 14.90 17.03 0.13
CA ALA A 130 15.64 15.89 -0.43
C ALA A 130 14.97 14.55 -0.09
N SER A 131 14.48 14.36 1.15
CA SER A 131 13.76 13.15 1.55
C SER A 131 12.44 12.98 0.79
N LEU A 132 11.74 14.09 0.51
CA LEU A 132 10.52 14.08 -0.31
C LEU A 132 10.81 13.60 -1.73
N LEU A 133 11.86 14.12 -2.37
CA LEU A 133 12.26 13.73 -3.72
C LEU A 133 12.69 12.26 -3.77
N ILE A 134 13.47 11.80 -2.79
CA ILE A 134 13.87 10.39 -2.68
C ILE A 134 12.64 9.50 -2.53
N GLY A 135 11.70 9.86 -1.66
CA GLY A 135 10.50 9.08 -1.43
C GLY A 135 9.60 8.96 -2.66
N LEU A 136 9.33 10.08 -3.35
CA LEU A 136 8.59 10.07 -4.61
C LEU A 136 9.34 9.30 -5.70
N GLY A 137 10.67 9.44 -5.78
CA GLY A 137 11.52 8.69 -6.70
C GLY A 137 11.43 7.18 -6.46
N MET A 138 11.47 6.75 -5.19
CA MET A 138 11.29 5.35 -4.81
C MET A 138 9.89 4.83 -5.13
N GLN A 139 8.86 5.65 -4.99
CA GLN A 139 7.50 5.27 -5.39
C GLN A 139 7.39 5.08 -6.90
N VAL A 140 7.97 5.97 -7.71
CA VAL A 140 8.03 5.83 -9.17
C VAL A 140 8.83 4.57 -9.55
N PHE A 141 9.98 4.35 -8.91
CA PHE A 141 10.81 3.16 -9.14
C PHE A 141 10.00 1.87 -8.88
N TRP A 142 9.40 1.71 -7.72
CA TRP A 142 8.64 0.52 -7.36
C TRP A 142 7.36 0.34 -8.18
N THR A 143 6.70 1.43 -8.55
CA THR A 143 5.55 1.37 -9.47
C THR A 143 5.97 0.86 -10.84
N THR A 144 7.10 1.34 -11.37
CA THR A 144 7.65 0.90 -12.66
C THR A 144 8.08 -0.57 -12.63
N VAL A 145 8.78 -0.97 -11.57
CA VAL A 145 9.17 -2.37 -11.35
C VAL A 145 7.92 -3.27 -11.25
N GLY A 146 6.93 -2.86 -10.44
CA GLY A 146 5.68 -3.59 -10.29
C GLY A 146 4.92 -3.73 -11.60
N ALA A 147 4.77 -2.66 -12.36
CA ALA A 147 4.12 -2.67 -13.67
C ALA A 147 4.85 -3.58 -14.67
N GLY A 148 6.18 -3.53 -14.69
CA GLY A 148 7.00 -4.41 -15.52
C GLY A 148 6.82 -5.90 -15.16
N LEU A 149 6.82 -6.23 -13.88
CA LEU A 149 6.59 -7.59 -13.41
C LEU A 149 5.16 -8.07 -13.72
N VAL A 150 4.15 -7.24 -13.51
CA VAL A 150 2.75 -7.54 -13.88
C VAL A 150 2.67 -7.83 -15.38
N TRP A 151 3.28 -7.01 -16.23
CA TRP A 151 3.28 -7.21 -17.67
C TRP A 151 3.98 -8.53 -18.09
N LEU A 152 5.12 -8.85 -17.49
CA LEU A 152 5.85 -10.08 -17.75
C LEU A 152 5.04 -11.33 -17.35
N LEU A 153 4.49 -11.32 -16.11
CA LEU A 153 3.69 -12.43 -15.60
C LEU A 153 2.38 -12.59 -16.39
N TRP A 154 1.74 -11.49 -16.77
CA TRP A 154 0.56 -11.53 -17.61
C TRP A 154 0.83 -12.23 -18.94
N ARG A 155 1.92 -11.87 -19.62
CA ARG A 155 2.33 -12.53 -20.86
C ARG A 155 2.60 -14.03 -20.68
N ALA A 156 3.22 -14.41 -19.56
CA ALA A 156 3.48 -15.81 -19.25
C ALA A 156 2.18 -16.56 -18.96
N SER A 157 1.25 -15.97 -18.19
CA SER A 157 -0.05 -16.58 -17.84
C SER A 157 -0.92 -16.83 -19.08
N VAL A 158 -1.02 -15.86 -19.98
CA VAL A 158 -1.82 -15.99 -21.21
C VAL A 158 -1.31 -17.12 -22.09
N ARG A 159 0.01 -17.32 -22.16
CA ARG A 159 0.60 -18.46 -22.93
C ARG A 159 0.28 -19.82 -22.32
N HIS A 160 0.18 -19.91 -21.00
CA HIS A 160 -0.20 -21.15 -20.32
C HIS A 160 -1.67 -21.51 -20.54
N TYR A 161 -2.55 -20.50 -20.57
CA TYR A 161 -4.01 -20.73 -20.74
C TYR A 161 -4.36 -21.26 -22.12
N THR A 162 -3.67 -20.82 -23.17
CA THR A 162 -3.88 -21.32 -24.56
C THR A 162 -3.38 -22.73 -24.76
N ALA A 163 -2.47 -23.24 -23.92
CA ALA A 163 -1.93 -24.59 -24.02
C ALA A 163 -2.84 -25.69 -23.40
N VAL A 164 -3.80 -25.29 -22.55
CA VAL A 164 -4.73 -26.23 -21.87
C VAL A 164 -6.10 -26.28 -22.55
N GLY A 165 -6.35 -25.43 -23.53
CA GLY A 165 -7.65 -25.24 -24.22
C GLY A 165 -7.76 -25.90 -25.60
N ASN A 166 -6.88 -26.82 -25.98
CA ASN A 166 -7.00 -27.67 -27.20
C ASN A 166 -7.16 -29.13 -26.85
#